data_c3db71bb82d3043c55336ea54bbd97c7
#
_entry.id   c3db71bb82d3043c55336ea54bbd97c7
#
_cell.length_a   1.000
_cell.length_b   1.000
_cell.length_c   1.000
_cell.angle_alpha   90.00
_cell.angle_beta   90.00
_cell.angle_gamma   90.00
#
_symmetry.space_group_name_H-M   'P 1'
#
loop_
_entity.id
_entity.type
_entity.pdbx_description
1 polymer ?
#
loop_
_entity_poly.entity_id
_entity_poly.type
_entity_poly.pdbx_seq_one_letter_code
_entity_poly.pdbx_strand_id
1 'polypeptide(L)'
;MTIATAQKEVDNWIQTIGIRYYNELTNMAILTEEVGEVARLMARIYGEQSFKRKEDELTAKEKLGDEMADVLFVLICLANQTGIDLTAALNKNLIKKSIRDKERHANNDKLKK
;
A
#
# COMPACT_ATOMS: atom_id res chain seq x y z
N MET A 1 2.26 -15.36 -5.27
CA MET A 1 1.03 -14.58 -5.55
C MET A 1 1.38 -13.42 -6.48
N THR A 2 0.63 -13.25 -7.56
CA THR A 2 0.76 -12.10 -8.45
C THR A 2 -0.25 -11.03 -8.05
N ILE A 3 -0.12 -9.82 -8.60
CA ILE A 3 -1.12 -8.76 -8.37
C ILE A 3 -2.51 -9.23 -8.86
N ALA A 4 -2.55 -9.85 -10.04
CA ALA A 4 -3.80 -10.36 -10.60
C ALA A 4 -4.46 -11.42 -9.70
N THR A 5 -3.68 -12.37 -9.18
CA THR A 5 -4.22 -13.36 -8.24
C THR A 5 -4.61 -12.74 -6.91
N ALA A 6 -3.87 -11.74 -6.45
CA ALA A 6 -4.21 -11.01 -5.23
C ALA A 6 -5.58 -10.32 -5.38
N GLN A 7 -5.83 -9.67 -6.52
CA GLN A 7 -7.13 -9.05 -6.78
C GLN A 7 -8.26 -10.08 -6.75
N LYS A 8 -8.05 -11.25 -7.32
CA LYS A 8 -9.04 -12.34 -7.31
C LYS A 8 -9.26 -12.90 -5.91
N GLU A 9 -8.19 -13.13 -5.16
CA GLU A 9 -8.28 -13.67 -3.82
C GLU A 9 -8.97 -12.71 -2.86
N VAL A 10 -8.68 -11.41 -2.95
CA VAL A 10 -9.35 -10.39 -2.14
C VAL A 10 -10.83 -10.37 -2.48
N ASP A 11 -11.19 -10.36 -3.76
CA ASP A 11 -12.60 -10.37 -4.17
C ASP A 11 -13.32 -11.60 -3.62
N ASN A 12 -12.74 -12.77 -3.76
CA ASN A 12 -13.32 -14.00 -3.23
C ASN A 12 -13.52 -13.93 -1.71
N TRP A 13 -12.51 -13.42 -1.00
CA TRP A 13 -12.60 -13.28 0.45
C TRP A 13 -13.73 -12.31 0.85
N ILE A 14 -13.84 -11.18 0.15
CA ILE A 14 -14.90 -10.19 0.42
C ILE A 14 -16.29 -10.79 0.15
N GLN A 15 -16.45 -11.51 -0.98
CA GLN A 15 -17.75 -12.07 -1.34
C GLN A 15 -18.17 -13.25 -0.46
N THR A 16 -17.22 -13.90 0.21
CA THR A 16 -17.51 -15.03 1.09
C THR A 16 -17.50 -14.62 2.56
N ILE A 17 -16.34 -14.36 3.11
CA ILE A 17 -16.16 -14.04 4.54
C ILE A 17 -16.60 -12.62 4.85
N GLY A 18 -16.26 -11.66 4.00
CA GLY A 18 -16.58 -10.25 4.18
C GLY A 18 -18.02 -9.87 3.84
N ILE A 19 -18.76 -10.78 3.23
CA ILE A 19 -20.14 -10.62 2.79
C ILE A 19 -20.25 -9.73 1.56
N ARG A 20 -19.78 -8.49 1.60
CA ARG A 20 -19.71 -7.56 0.48
C ARG A 20 -18.68 -6.46 0.75
N TYR A 21 -18.31 -5.74 -0.29
CA TYR A 21 -17.50 -4.55 -0.13
C TYR A 21 -18.26 -3.44 0.63
N TYR A 22 -17.55 -2.69 1.44
CA TYR A 22 -18.04 -1.35 1.82
C TYR A 22 -18.14 -0.50 0.56
N ASN A 23 -18.95 0.56 0.58
CA ASN A 23 -18.97 1.44 -0.59
C ASN A 23 -17.59 2.12 -0.79
N GLU A 24 -17.40 2.66 -1.99
CA GLU A 24 -16.10 3.19 -2.42
C GLU A 24 -15.60 4.34 -1.51
N LEU A 25 -16.50 5.20 -1.07
CA LEU A 25 -16.12 6.31 -0.20
C LEU A 25 -15.71 5.83 1.20
N THR A 26 -16.39 4.83 1.72
CA THR A 26 -16.02 4.20 2.99
C THR A 26 -14.65 3.53 2.88
N ASN A 27 -14.41 2.77 1.80
CA ASN A 27 -13.13 2.14 1.57
C ASN A 27 -12.01 3.18 1.38
N MET A 28 -12.30 4.32 0.75
CA MET A 28 -11.32 5.40 0.64
C MET A 28 -10.93 5.97 2.01
N ALA A 29 -11.91 6.15 2.90
CA ALA A 29 -11.64 6.60 4.27
C ALA A 29 -10.80 5.57 5.04
N ILE A 30 -11.11 4.28 4.89
CA ILE A 30 -10.35 3.20 5.51
C ILE A 30 -8.91 3.20 4.98
N LEU A 31 -8.71 3.39 3.67
CA LEU A 31 -7.38 3.47 3.09
C LEU A 31 -6.56 4.59 3.75
N THR A 32 -7.16 5.75 3.95
CA THR A 32 -6.51 6.88 4.61
C THR A 32 -6.12 6.54 6.05
N GLU A 33 -7.00 5.85 6.79
CA GLU A 33 -6.70 5.39 8.14
C GLU A 33 -5.52 4.41 8.15
N GLU A 34 -5.50 3.44 7.25
CA GLU A 34 -4.43 2.44 7.17
C GLU A 34 -3.09 3.07 6.79
N VAL A 35 -3.09 4.04 5.89
CA VAL A 35 -1.88 4.83 5.56
C VAL A 35 -1.39 5.56 6.81
N GLY A 36 -2.31 6.12 7.61
CA GLY A 36 -1.96 6.75 8.88
C GLY A 36 -1.30 5.80 9.87
N GLU A 37 -1.76 4.54 9.93
CA GLU A 37 -1.16 3.52 10.79
C GLU A 37 0.27 3.18 10.34
N VAL A 38 0.50 3.08 9.03
CA VAL A 38 1.87 2.92 8.50
C VAL A 38 2.73 4.10 8.89
N ALA A 39 2.22 5.32 8.72
CA ALA A 39 2.94 6.55 9.05
C ALA A 39 3.32 6.60 10.53
N ARG A 40 2.41 6.20 11.41
CA ARG A 40 2.66 6.14 12.86
C ARG A 40 3.86 5.23 13.18
N LEU A 41 3.88 4.04 12.61
CA LEU A 41 4.98 3.09 12.84
C LEU A 41 6.29 3.58 12.23
N MET A 42 6.25 4.14 11.01
CA MET A 42 7.44 4.67 10.36
C MET A 42 8.08 5.78 11.18
N ALA A 43 7.26 6.69 11.75
CA ALA A 43 7.77 7.77 12.59
C ALA A 43 8.42 7.27 13.88
N ARG A 44 7.93 6.16 14.43
CA ARG A 44 8.48 5.58 15.66
C ARG A 44 9.69 4.69 15.42
N ILE A 45 9.75 3.98 14.29
CA ILE A 45 10.88 3.11 13.96
C ILE A 45 12.07 3.91 13.45
N TYR A 46 11.83 4.85 12.56
CA TYR A 46 12.87 5.57 11.82
C TYR A 46 12.96 7.06 12.13
N GLY A 47 11.92 7.63 12.74
CA GLY A 47 11.86 9.03 13.08
C GLY A 47 12.19 9.31 14.54
N GLU A 48 11.74 10.46 15.01
CA GLU A 48 12.07 10.96 16.35
C GLU A 48 11.03 10.67 17.42
N GLN A 49 9.91 10.05 17.05
CA GLN A 49 8.90 9.63 18.02
C GLN A 49 9.26 8.26 18.60
N SER A 50 8.99 8.08 19.88
CA SER A 50 9.24 6.79 20.55
C SER A 50 7.94 6.05 20.80
N PHE A 51 8.06 4.74 21.04
CA PHE A 51 6.94 3.92 21.49
C PHE A 51 6.63 4.21 22.96
N LYS A 52 5.35 4.13 23.33
CA LYS A 52 4.94 4.29 24.72
C LYS A 52 5.46 3.17 25.62
N ARG A 53 5.56 1.95 25.07
CA ARG A 53 6.07 0.78 25.77
C ARG A 53 7.26 0.22 25.01
N LYS A 54 8.31 -0.11 25.75
CA LYS A 54 9.56 -0.58 25.17
C LYS A 54 9.41 -1.93 24.47
N GLU A 55 8.53 -2.80 24.94
CA GLU A 55 8.25 -4.09 24.29
C GLU A 55 7.64 -3.95 22.90
N ASP A 56 7.02 -2.81 22.60
CA ASP A 56 6.45 -2.56 21.26
C ASP A 56 7.52 -2.38 20.19
N GLU A 57 8.74 -2.02 20.58
CA GLU A 57 9.88 -1.94 19.67
C GLU A 57 10.24 -3.30 19.06
N LEU A 58 10.08 -4.37 19.84
CA LEU A 58 10.49 -5.73 19.44
C LEU A 58 9.64 -6.28 18.29
N THR A 59 8.38 -5.85 18.20
CA THR A 59 7.42 -6.33 17.20
C THR A 59 7.07 -5.28 16.15
N ALA A 60 7.70 -4.10 16.22
CA ALA A 60 7.33 -2.95 15.40
C ALA A 60 7.44 -3.23 13.90
N LYS A 61 8.52 -3.88 13.48
CA LYS A 61 8.75 -4.17 12.07
C LYS A 61 7.75 -5.18 11.50
N GLU A 62 7.39 -6.17 12.30
CA GLU A 62 6.35 -7.13 11.95
C GLU A 62 5.00 -6.44 11.80
N LYS A 63 4.67 -5.55 12.75
CA LYS A 63 3.45 -4.74 12.69
C LYS A 63 3.44 -3.81 11.49
N LEU A 64 4.59 -3.24 11.14
CA LEU A 64 4.73 -2.40 9.96
C LEU A 64 4.36 -3.17 8.69
N GLY A 65 4.86 -4.39 8.55
CA GLY A 65 4.51 -5.27 7.42
C GLY A 65 3.02 -5.55 7.36
N ASP A 66 2.40 -5.81 8.51
CA ASP A 66 0.97 -6.06 8.61
C ASP A 66 0.15 -4.83 8.19
N GLU A 67 0.54 -3.64 8.66
CA GLU A 67 -0.14 -2.40 8.26
C GLU A 67 0.05 -2.08 6.78
N MET A 68 1.21 -2.38 6.21
CA MET A 68 1.42 -2.24 4.76
C MET A 68 0.51 -3.20 3.99
N ALA A 69 0.32 -4.42 4.50
CA ALA A 69 -0.59 -5.38 3.90
C ALA A 69 -2.04 -4.87 3.96
N ASP A 70 -2.43 -4.22 5.05
CA ASP A 70 -3.76 -3.62 5.18
C ASP A 70 -3.97 -2.51 4.14
N VAL A 71 -2.97 -1.66 3.92
CA VAL A 71 -3.02 -0.63 2.87
C VAL A 71 -3.23 -1.28 1.51
N LEU A 72 -2.44 -2.29 1.20
CA LEU A 72 -2.53 -3.00 -0.08
C LEU A 72 -3.91 -3.67 -0.24
N PHE A 73 -4.40 -4.30 0.80
CA PHE A 73 -5.72 -4.95 0.79
C PHE A 73 -6.83 -3.96 0.43
N VAL A 74 -6.86 -2.80 1.08
CA VAL A 74 -7.91 -1.80 0.82
C VAL A 74 -7.75 -1.18 -0.56
N LEU A 75 -6.52 -0.95 -1.01
CA LEU A 75 -6.27 -0.47 -2.37
C LEU A 75 -6.78 -1.46 -3.41
N ILE A 76 -6.57 -2.76 -3.18
CA ILE A 76 -7.08 -3.81 -4.05
C ILE A 76 -8.62 -3.81 -4.04
N CYS A 77 -9.25 -3.64 -2.88
CA CYS A 77 -10.71 -3.50 -2.80
C CYS A 77 -11.20 -2.37 -3.71
N LEU A 78 -10.59 -1.21 -3.64
CA LEU A 78 -10.96 -0.06 -4.47
C LEU A 78 -10.75 -0.35 -5.96
N ALA A 79 -9.65 -1.01 -6.31
CA ALA A 79 -9.39 -1.40 -7.70
C ALA A 79 -10.47 -2.35 -8.21
N ASN A 80 -10.83 -3.36 -7.42
CA ASN A 80 -11.87 -4.32 -7.78
C ASN A 80 -13.23 -3.64 -7.96
N GLN A 81 -13.57 -2.73 -7.04
CA GLN A 81 -14.85 -2.00 -7.09
C GLN A 81 -14.97 -1.08 -8.30
N THR A 82 -13.87 -0.55 -8.77
CA THR A 82 -13.84 0.40 -9.88
C THR A 82 -13.46 -0.24 -11.22
N GLY A 83 -13.26 -1.57 -11.23
CA GLY A 83 -12.94 -2.30 -12.46
C GLY A 83 -11.51 -2.04 -12.97
N ILE A 84 -10.60 -1.71 -12.08
CA ILE A 84 -9.22 -1.42 -12.44
C ILE A 84 -8.36 -2.68 -12.29
N ASP A 85 -7.65 -3.04 -13.36
CA ASP A 85 -6.62 -4.07 -13.38
C ASP A 85 -5.30 -3.42 -12.95
N LEU A 86 -4.87 -3.72 -11.72
CA LEU A 86 -3.66 -3.11 -11.16
C LEU A 86 -2.38 -3.56 -11.86
N THR A 87 -2.34 -4.76 -12.42
CA THR A 87 -1.20 -5.21 -13.22
C THR A 87 -1.01 -4.30 -14.43
N ALA A 88 -2.09 -4.09 -15.19
CA ALA A 88 -2.05 -3.22 -16.36
C ALA A 88 -1.75 -1.77 -15.97
N ALA A 89 -2.37 -1.28 -14.90
CA ALA A 89 -2.15 0.09 -14.42
C ALA A 89 -0.70 0.32 -14.00
N LEU A 90 -0.11 -0.63 -13.26
CA LEU A 90 1.28 -0.51 -12.80
C LEU A 90 2.25 -0.62 -13.99
N ASN A 91 2.02 -1.54 -14.93
CA ASN A 91 2.85 -1.65 -16.12
C ASN A 91 2.89 -0.34 -16.91
N LYS A 92 1.71 0.24 -17.15
CA LYS A 92 1.59 1.53 -17.85
C LYS A 92 2.29 2.64 -17.07
N ASN A 93 2.12 2.66 -15.77
CA ASN A 93 2.74 3.66 -14.89
C ASN A 93 4.26 3.59 -14.93
N LEU A 94 4.84 2.39 -14.90
CA LEU A 94 6.29 2.19 -14.96
C LEU A 94 6.86 2.64 -16.30
N ILE A 95 6.18 2.34 -17.39
CA ILE A 95 6.59 2.80 -18.74
C ILE A 95 6.59 4.32 -18.79
N LYS A 96 5.51 4.95 -18.31
CA LYS A 96 5.38 6.41 -18.27
C LYS A 96 6.50 7.05 -17.44
N LYS A 97 6.79 6.50 -16.27
CA LYS A 97 7.86 7.00 -15.41
C LYS A 97 9.23 6.84 -16.06
N SER A 98 9.47 5.73 -16.71
CA SER A 98 10.75 5.46 -17.38
C SER A 98 11.00 6.48 -18.49
N ILE A 99 9.99 6.79 -19.29
CA ILE A 99 10.09 7.78 -20.38
C ILE A 99 10.31 9.18 -19.81
N ARG A 100 9.50 9.58 -18.82
CA ARG A 100 9.54 10.92 -18.24
C ARG A 100 10.83 11.22 -17.48
N ASP A 101 11.28 10.27 -16.69
CA ASP A 101 12.29 10.53 -15.65
C ASP A 101 13.68 9.97 -15.97
N LYS A 102 13.83 9.20 -17.03
CA LYS A 102 15.11 8.53 -17.36
C LYS A 102 16.30 9.48 -17.35
N GLU A 103 16.24 10.56 -18.13
CA GLU A 103 17.34 11.51 -18.20
C GLU A 103 17.41 12.41 -16.99
N ARG A 104 16.25 12.78 -16.45
CA ARG A 104 16.17 13.65 -15.26
C ARG A 104 16.91 13.04 -14.08
N HIS A 105 16.71 11.75 -13.81
CA HIS A 105 17.40 11.09 -12.69
C HIS A 105 18.87 10.81 -13.00
N ALA A 106 19.19 10.43 -14.24
CA ALA A 106 20.59 10.23 -14.65
C ALA A 106 21.43 11.52 -14.48
N ASN A 107 20.80 12.69 -14.68
CA ASN A 107 21.46 13.97 -14.58
C ASN A 107 21.33 14.62 -13.18
N ASN A 108 20.69 13.95 -12.23
CA ASN A 108 20.53 14.48 -10.89
C ASN A 108 21.71 14.07 -10.00
N ASP A 109 22.58 15.01 -9.68
CA ASP A 109 23.78 14.76 -8.86
C ASP A 109 23.44 14.22 -7.47
N LYS A 110 22.26 14.55 -6.92
CA LYS A 110 21.82 14.06 -5.60
C LYS A 110 21.57 12.55 -5.59
N LEU A 111 21.35 11.94 -6.76
CA LEU A 111 21.06 10.51 -6.90
C LEU A 111 22.25 9.69 -7.34
N LYS A 112 23.42 10.28 -7.51
CA LYS A 112 24.63 9.57 -7.93
C LYS A 112 25.03 8.55 -6.86
N LYS A 113 25.29 7.33 -7.31
CA LYS A 113 25.70 6.22 -6.47
C LYS A 113 27.18 6.30 -6.11
#